data_8d25ab7a19a8fc10c5299e083934b2af
#
_entry.id   8d25ab7a19a8fc10c5299e083934b2af
#
_cell.length_a   1.000
_cell.length_b   1.000
_cell.length_c   1.000
_cell.angle_alpha   90.00
_cell.angle_beta   90.00
_cell.angle_gamma   90.00
#
_symmetry.space_group_name_H-M   'P 1'
#
loop_
_entity.id
_entity.type
_entity.pdbx_description
1 polymer ?
#
loop_
_entity_poly.entity_id
_entity_poly.type
_entity_poly.pdbx_seq_one_letter_code
_entity_poly.pdbx_strand_id
1 'polypeptide(L)'
;MDSSIFTDLKVLVIHALRPTSRQTTIDHLTSFSKHMSGADVQYLHFQQPIPKDCESASPDLVIVNYDFLNYRFTPLWPFIKNRHKDIAQRATKLVAIVQDDFWCNKLIDDWCIDWDVDRILTPIDNNLDVLYPRSIKRKEFRTCLTGYVNETETNATTRLIGRPVDLGQRVRETSPHLGRLARAKSVQAQVMADAARRAGFTVDVSSRVEDSFIGKSWLEFLKSCKFTVGMKGGASLHDPIGLLHTKVNSYLVRHPNAKFDELERKFFHGKDMKYKFSATSPRLFESAAAGTCQILQRDDYLGVLEPWRDYIPLEVDFSNVDEVLLSMRDVEKCQEIANNATQSLVESGLFEYSKLVQLATSGLVTSSRNSHQGWAELKSYLKRMGAVAQSGRTELHDAALEVIKEYLTFSNRDTATFKNELELGSFGSGSKVAIQTVLEMLDSVSDKNWFEEVLDAVQSDAKSRLFPWVWRPVILGE
;
A
#
# COMPACT_ATOMS: atom_id res chain seq x y z
N MET A 1 -9.76 -22.54 -10.80
CA MET A 1 -11.17 -22.04 -10.88
C MET A 1 -11.76 -22.51 -12.17
N ASP A 2 -13.03 -22.88 -12.18
CA ASP A 2 -13.76 -23.16 -13.41
C ASP A 2 -13.87 -21.87 -14.23
N SER A 3 -13.20 -21.79 -15.37
CA SER A 3 -13.16 -20.62 -16.25
C SER A 3 -14.55 -20.24 -16.80
N SER A 4 -15.52 -21.13 -16.72
CA SER A 4 -16.90 -20.90 -17.16
C SER A 4 -17.65 -19.88 -16.30
N ILE A 5 -17.22 -19.62 -15.06
CA ILE A 5 -17.91 -18.75 -14.10
C ILE A 5 -17.83 -17.27 -14.52
N PHE A 6 -16.76 -16.86 -15.21
CA PHE A 6 -16.50 -15.48 -15.58
C PHE A 6 -16.88 -15.14 -17.03
N THR A 7 -17.38 -16.14 -17.79
CA THR A 7 -17.71 -15.92 -19.18
C THR A 7 -18.73 -14.80 -19.32
N ASP A 8 -18.37 -13.79 -20.13
CA ASP A 8 -19.23 -12.66 -20.50
C ASP A 8 -19.48 -11.60 -19.39
N LEU A 9 -18.79 -11.70 -18.26
CA LEU A 9 -18.91 -10.77 -17.15
C LEU A 9 -18.26 -9.43 -17.48
N LYS A 10 -18.97 -8.32 -17.28
CA LYS A 10 -18.43 -6.96 -17.40
C LYS A 10 -17.92 -6.50 -16.06
N VAL A 11 -16.60 -6.40 -15.92
CA VAL A 11 -15.93 -5.99 -14.69
C VAL A 11 -15.23 -4.66 -14.87
N LEU A 12 -15.51 -3.70 -14.00
CA LEU A 12 -14.82 -2.42 -13.97
C LEU A 12 -13.98 -2.32 -12.71
N VAL A 13 -12.68 -2.09 -12.86
CA VAL A 13 -11.75 -1.91 -11.75
C VAL A 13 -11.38 -0.43 -11.65
N ILE A 14 -11.84 0.25 -10.59
CA ILE A 14 -11.50 1.66 -10.31
C ILE A 14 -10.22 1.68 -9.49
N HIS A 15 -9.23 2.44 -9.94
CA HIS A 15 -7.90 2.48 -9.36
C HIS A 15 -7.25 3.87 -9.43
N ALA A 16 -6.14 4.03 -8.69
CA ALA A 16 -5.30 5.23 -8.69
C ALA A 16 -3.82 4.90 -8.82
N LEU A 17 -3.50 3.90 -9.66
CA LEU A 17 -2.13 3.43 -9.87
C LEU A 17 -1.23 4.58 -10.33
N ARG A 18 -0.03 4.69 -9.76
CA ARG A 18 0.97 5.73 -10.05
C ARG A 18 2.22 5.12 -10.66
N PRO A 19 3.05 5.91 -11.37
CA PRO A 19 4.35 5.45 -11.86
C PRO A 19 5.26 4.89 -10.75
N THR A 20 5.12 5.44 -9.55
CA THR A 20 5.87 5.04 -8.35
C THR A 20 5.23 3.90 -7.56
N SER A 21 4.13 3.33 -8.04
CA SER A 21 3.46 2.22 -7.37
C SER A 21 4.38 1.01 -7.26
N ARG A 22 4.29 0.32 -6.13
CA ARG A 22 5.05 -0.91 -5.88
C ARG A 22 4.58 -2.02 -6.81
N GLN A 23 5.48 -2.96 -7.12
CA GLN A 23 5.14 -4.13 -7.92
C GLN A 23 3.93 -4.88 -7.35
N THR A 24 3.86 -5.05 -6.03
CA THR A 24 2.72 -5.67 -5.32
C THR A 24 1.38 -4.97 -5.63
N THR A 25 1.38 -3.63 -5.77
CA THR A 25 0.15 -2.88 -6.14
C THR A 25 -0.25 -3.16 -7.58
N ILE A 26 0.73 -3.26 -8.49
CA ILE A 26 0.52 -3.58 -9.90
C ILE A 26 -0.03 -5.01 -10.03
N ASP A 27 0.60 -5.96 -9.34
CA ASP A 27 0.20 -7.36 -9.38
C ASP A 27 -1.21 -7.57 -8.82
N HIS A 28 -1.52 -6.87 -7.73
CA HIS A 28 -2.84 -6.87 -7.11
C HIS A 28 -3.90 -6.35 -8.09
N LEU A 29 -3.63 -5.23 -8.76
CA LEU A 29 -4.55 -4.66 -9.73
C LEU A 29 -4.71 -5.57 -10.96
N THR A 30 -3.61 -6.08 -11.51
CA THR A 30 -3.63 -6.91 -12.73
C THR A 30 -4.14 -8.34 -12.50
N SER A 31 -4.28 -8.77 -11.25
CA SER A 31 -4.76 -10.11 -10.91
C SER A 31 -6.16 -10.39 -11.47
N PHE A 32 -7.02 -9.38 -11.54
CA PHE A 32 -8.39 -9.54 -12.04
C PHE A 32 -8.39 -9.96 -13.51
N SER A 33 -7.66 -9.27 -14.39
CA SER A 33 -7.58 -9.66 -15.80
C SER A 33 -6.82 -10.96 -16.03
N LYS A 34 -5.89 -11.31 -15.14
CA LYS A 34 -5.14 -12.59 -15.24
C LYS A 34 -5.99 -13.80 -14.86
N HIS A 35 -6.84 -13.68 -13.82
CA HIS A 35 -7.53 -14.82 -13.23
C HIS A 35 -9.05 -14.84 -13.45
N MET A 36 -9.61 -13.85 -14.18
CA MET A 36 -11.01 -13.84 -14.61
C MET A 36 -11.11 -14.14 -16.10
N SER A 37 -10.63 -15.33 -16.50
CA SER A 37 -10.67 -15.76 -17.91
C SER A 37 -12.10 -15.76 -18.44
N GLY A 38 -12.31 -15.10 -19.58
CA GLY A 38 -13.64 -14.95 -20.19
C GLY A 38 -14.43 -13.71 -19.73
N ALA A 39 -13.98 -12.98 -18.70
CA ALA A 39 -14.57 -11.69 -18.34
C ALA A 39 -13.99 -10.55 -19.19
N ASP A 40 -14.82 -9.53 -19.43
CA ASP A 40 -14.37 -8.22 -19.93
C ASP A 40 -13.95 -7.37 -18.72
N VAL A 41 -12.65 -7.33 -18.44
CA VAL A 41 -12.09 -6.57 -17.30
C VAL A 41 -11.53 -5.26 -17.81
N GLN A 42 -12.21 -4.17 -17.49
CA GLN A 42 -11.79 -2.81 -17.81
C GLN A 42 -11.22 -2.12 -16.58
N TYR A 43 -10.23 -1.24 -16.81
CA TYR A 43 -9.55 -0.49 -15.76
C TYR A 43 -9.83 1.00 -15.94
N LEU A 44 -10.40 1.62 -14.91
CA LEU A 44 -10.70 3.04 -14.88
C LEU A 44 -9.80 3.72 -13.84
N HIS A 45 -8.79 4.44 -14.34
CA HIS A 45 -8.05 5.32 -13.47
C HIS A 45 -8.95 6.48 -13.03
N PHE A 46 -8.97 6.78 -11.71
CA PHE A 46 -9.94 7.74 -11.16
C PHE A 46 -9.87 9.14 -11.80
N GLN A 47 -8.77 9.49 -12.43
CA GLN A 47 -8.59 10.76 -13.14
C GLN A 47 -9.17 10.74 -14.56
N GLN A 48 -9.35 9.57 -15.14
CA GLN A 48 -9.87 9.45 -16.51
C GLN A 48 -11.38 9.66 -16.56
N PRO A 49 -11.92 10.19 -17.67
CA PRO A 49 -13.35 10.17 -17.91
C PRO A 49 -13.83 8.72 -18.03
N ILE A 50 -15.09 8.49 -17.73
CA ILE A 50 -15.72 7.19 -17.97
C ILE A 50 -15.68 6.94 -19.49
N PRO A 51 -15.18 5.78 -19.96
CA PRO A 51 -15.23 5.43 -21.39
C PRO A 51 -16.66 5.46 -21.91
N LYS A 52 -16.86 5.94 -23.15
CA LYS A 52 -18.21 6.14 -23.74
C LYS A 52 -19.02 4.85 -23.81
N ASP A 53 -18.37 3.73 -24.04
CA ASP A 53 -18.95 2.39 -24.02
C ASP A 53 -19.38 1.95 -22.61
N CYS A 54 -18.75 2.50 -21.57
CA CYS A 54 -19.13 2.31 -20.17
C CYS A 54 -20.19 3.33 -19.67
N GLU A 55 -20.37 4.45 -20.35
CA GLU A 55 -21.35 5.48 -19.94
C GLU A 55 -22.79 4.96 -19.98
N SER A 56 -23.13 4.11 -20.95
CA SER A 56 -24.47 3.52 -21.14
C SER A 56 -24.60 2.10 -20.56
N ALA A 57 -23.48 1.43 -20.23
CA ALA A 57 -23.49 0.07 -19.73
C ALA A 57 -23.50 0.02 -18.21
N SER A 58 -24.26 -0.93 -17.65
CA SER A 58 -24.16 -1.28 -16.23
C SER A 58 -23.15 -2.41 -16.10
N PRO A 59 -22.02 -2.23 -15.36
CA PRO A 59 -21.10 -3.32 -15.06
C PRO A 59 -21.79 -4.40 -14.21
N ASP A 60 -21.45 -5.65 -14.42
CA ASP A 60 -21.90 -6.73 -13.53
C ASP A 60 -21.18 -6.64 -12.18
N LEU A 61 -19.90 -6.23 -12.20
CA LEU A 61 -19.08 -6.07 -11.02
C LEU A 61 -18.23 -4.80 -11.13
N VAL A 62 -18.26 -3.97 -10.10
CA VAL A 62 -17.26 -2.92 -9.89
C VAL A 62 -16.36 -3.29 -8.72
N ILE A 63 -15.07 -3.17 -8.91
CA ILE A 63 -14.04 -3.36 -7.88
C ILE A 63 -13.34 -2.03 -7.65
N VAL A 64 -13.40 -1.52 -6.42
CA VAL A 64 -12.66 -0.31 -6.05
C VAL A 64 -11.41 -0.72 -5.29
N ASN A 65 -10.25 -0.47 -5.90
CA ASN A 65 -8.98 -0.92 -5.37
C ASN A 65 -8.45 0.02 -4.28
N TYR A 66 -7.63 -0.51 -3.38
CA TYR A 66 -7.13 0.20 -2.20
C TYR A 66 -6.30 1.44 -2.53
N ASP A 67 -5.62 1.48 -3.67
CA ASP A 67 -4.82 2.64 -4.08
C ASP A 67 -5.69 3.89 -4.34
N PHE A 68 -6.92 3.71 -4.87
CA PHE A 68 -7.94 4.77 -4.90
C PHE A 68 -8.41 5.13 -3.49
N LEU A 69 -8.74 4.15 -2.66
CA LEU A 69 -9.24 4.38 -1.30
C LEU A 69 -8.21 5.03 -0.38
N ASN A 70 -6.91 4.90 -0.69
CA ASN A 70 -5.82 5.54 0.05
C ASN A 70 -5.79 7.08 -0.13
N TYR A 71 -6.52 7.64 -1.09
CA TYR A 71 -6.71 9.08 -1.17
C TYR A 71 -7.44 9.66 0.05
N ARG A 72 -8.10 8.83 0.86
CA ARG A 72 -8.69 9.27 2.15
C ARG A 72 -7.69 9.85 3.13
N PHE A 73 -6.41 9.56 2.95
CA PHE A 73 -5.31 10.13 3.74
C PHE A 73 -4.91 11.54 3.29
N THR A 74 -5.57 12.06 2.25
CA THR A 74 -5.23 13.32 1.61
C THR A 74 -6.42 14.29 1.68
N PRO A 75 -6.21 15.60 1.58
CA PRO A 75 -7.29 16.59 1.52
C PRO A 75 -8.11 16.49 0.22
N LEU A 76 -7.67 15.72 -0.75
CA LEU A 76 -8.42 15.51 -2.01
C LEU A 76 -9.63 14.59 -1.83
N TRP A 77 -9.69 13.80 -0.76
CA TRP A 77 -10.76 12.83 -0.55
C TRP A 77 -12.18 13.41 -0.67
N PRO A 78 -12.53 14.57 -0.09
CA PRO A 78 -13.87 15.13 -0.24
C PRO A 78 -14.30 15.36 -1.70
N PHE A 79 -13.32 15.63 -2.57
CA PHE A 79 -13.56 15.94 -3.99
C PHE A 79 -13.60 14.68 -4.87
N ILE A 80 -12.74 13.70 -4.56
CA ILE A 80 -12.61 12.51 -5.42
C ILE A 80 -13.46 11.32 -4.97
N LYS A 81 -13.89 11.28 -3.69
CA LYS A 81 -14.64 10.16 -3.13
C LYS A 81 -15.92 9.81 -3.88
N ASN A 82 -16.53 10.79 -4.55
CA ASN A 82 -17.75 10.61 -5.32
C ASN A 82 -17.49 10.45 -6.83
N ARG A 83 -16.21 10.56 -7.24
CA ARG A 83 -15.88 10.38 -8.65
C ARG A 83 -16.16 8.95 -9.06
N HIS A 84 -16.86 8.79 -10.17
CA HIS A 84 -17.34 7.50 -10.68
C HIS A 84 -18.41 6.80 -9.80
N LYS A 85 -19.02 7.53 -8.84
CA LYS A 85 -20.10 6.98 -8.01
C LYS A 85 -21.24 6.46 -8.86
N ASP A 86 -21.67 7.23 -9.87
CA ASP A 86 -22.82 6.90 -10.71
C ASP A 86 -22.64 5.58 -11.46
N ILE A 87 -21.44 5.32 -12.01
CA ILE A 87 -21.17 4.05 -12.69
C ILE A 87 -21.06 2.91 -11.68
N ALA A 88 -20.45 3.15 -10.52
CA ALA A 88 -20.35 2.15 -9.47
C ALA A 88 -21.74 1.76 -8.92
N GLN A 89 -22.63 2.72 -8.74
CA GLN A 89 -24.00 2.46 -8.27
C GLN A 89 -24.91 1.80 -9.31
N ARG A 90 -24.55 1.84 -10.59
CA ARG A 90 -25.24 1.09 -11.64
C ARG A 90 -24.77 -0.36 -11.76
N ALA A 91 -23.68 -0.71 -11.11
CA ALA A 91 -23.20 -2.09 -11.09
C ALA A 91 -24.16 -3.01 -10.36
N THR A 92 -24.24 -4.26 -10.82
CA THR A 92 -25.00 -5.30 -10.11
C THR A 92 -24.37 -5.60 -8.75
N LYS A 93 -23.03 -5.55 -8.68
CA LYS A 93 -22.23 -5.79 -7.47
C LYS A 93 -21.08 -4.81 -7.35
N LEU A 94 -20.80 -4.39 -6.11
CA LEU A 94 -19.73 -3.47 -5.78
C LEU A 94 -18.84 -4.05 -4.66
N VAL A 95 -17.56 -4.20 -4.94
CA VAL A 95 -16.54 -4.70 -4.01
C VAL A 95 -15.53 -3.61 -3.71
N ALA A 96 -15.24 -3.38 -2.43
CA ALA A 96 -14.16 -2.53 -1.97
C ALA A 96 -13.00 -3.38 -1.45
N ILE A 97 -11.78 -3.08 -1.88
CA ILE A 97 -10.57 -3.69 -1.34
C ILE A 97 -9.83 -2.60 -0.58
N VAL A 98 -9.68 -2.77 0.73
CA VAL A 98 -9.14 -1.75 1.62
C VAL A 98 -7.76 -2.19 2.13
N GLN A 99 -6.89 -1.23 2.41
CA GLN A 99 -5.64 -1.41 3.15
C GLN A 99 -5.47 -0.26 4.15
N ASP A 100 -4.70 -0.50 5.21
CA ASP A 100 -4.41 0.47 6.27
C ASP A 100 -5.67 1.08 6.92
N ASP A 101 -6.72 0.27 7.07
CA ASP A 101 -8.03 0.68 7.55
C ASP A 101 -8.09 1.07 9.04
N PHE A 102 -7.00 0.94 9.79
CA PHE A 102 -6.86 1.47 11.15
C PHE A 102 -6.70 3.00 11.21
N TRP A 103 -6.46 3.64 10.08
CA TRP A 103 -6.30 5.08 9.95
C TRP A 103 -7.33 5.68 8.99
N CYS A 104 -8.01 6.74 9.40
CA CYS A 104 -9.12 7.36 8.66
C CYS A 104 -10.23 6.35 8.28
N ASN A 105 -10.43 5.33 9.13
CA ASN A 105 -11.41 4.27 8.89
C ASN A 105 -12.86 4.78 8.83
N LYS A 106 -13.19 5.83 9.61
CA LYS A 106 -14.53 6.44 9.54
C LYS A 106 -14.84 6.94 8.13
N LEU A 107 -13.86 7.47 7.39
CA LEU A 107 -14.06 7.95 6.03
C LEU A 107 -14.38 6.81 5.07
N ILE A 108 -13.76 5.62 5.28
CA ILE A 108 -14.06 4.42 4.50
C ILE A 108 -15.41 3.83 4.90
N ASP A 109 -15.70 3.72 6.19
CA ASP A 109 -16.96 3.16 6.67
C ASP A 109 -18.15 4.00 6.17
N ASP A 110 -18.06 5.33 6.23
CA ASP A 110 -19.06 6.24 5.69
C ASP A 110 -19.19 6.09 4.16
N TRP A 111 -18.06 5.96 3.43
CA TRP A 111 -18.03 5.78 2.00
C TRP A 111 -18.64 4.44 1.56
N CYS A 112 -18.35 3.34 2.28
CA CYS A 112 -18.93 2.03 2.00
C CYS A 112 -20.46 2.03 2.12
N ILE A 113 -21.00 2.81 3.06
CA ILE A 113 -22.46 3.00 3.20
C ILE A 113 -23.01 3.89 2.08
N ASP A 114 -22.32 5.00 1.77
CA ASP A 114 -22.75 5.96 0.76
C ASP A 114 -22.76 5.40 -0.67
N TRP A 115 -21.78 4.53 -0.98
CA TRP A 115 -21.69 3.83 -2.28
C TRP A 115 -22.48 2.52 -2.32
N ASP A 116 -23.06 2.10 -1.23
CA ASP A 116 -23.76 0.82 -1.06
C ASP A 116 -22.93 -0.41 -1.43
N VAL A 117 -21.67 -0.44 -0.94
CA VAL A 117 -20.73 -1.53 -1.18
C VAL A 117 -21.33 -2.86 -0.72
N ASP A 118 -21.33 -3.90 -1.57
CA ASP A 118 -21.81 -5.24 -1.21
C ASP A 118 -20.82 -5.99 -0.33
N ARG A 119 -19.52 -5.95 -0.69
CA ARG A 119 -18.46 -6.70 0.01
C ARG A 119 -17.23 -5.83 0.25
N ILE A 120 -16.68 -5.95 1.44
CA ILE A 120 -15.46 -5.26 1.86
C ILE A 120 -14.38 -6.32 2.11
N LEU A 121 -13.28 -6.22 1.35
CA LEU A 121 -12.07 -7.01 1.58
C LEU A 121 -11.10 -6.18 2.41
N THR A 122 -10.72 -6.66 3.58
CA THR A 122 -9.80 -6.00 4.50
C THR A 122 -8.70 -6.94 4.97
N PRO A 123 -7.46 -6.50 5.14
CA PRO A 123 -6.39 -7.33 5.69
C PRO A 123 -6.46 -7.46 7.22
N ILE A 124 -7.37 -6.76 7.89
CA ILE A 124 -7.57 -6.80 9.34
C ILE A 124 -8.72 -7.76 9.65
N ASP A 125 -8.47 -8.74 10.50
CA ASP A 125 -9.42 -9.80 10.86
C ASP A 125 -10.06 -9.61 12.24
N ASN A 126 -9.64 -8.59 12.98
CA ASN A 126 -10.11 -8.33 14.33
C ASN A 126 -10.61 -6.89 14.52
N ASN A 127 -11.41 -6.66 15.56
CA ASN A 127 -11.98 -5.35 15.92
C ASN A 127 -12.67 -4.64 14.72
N LEU A 128 -13.31 -5.39 13.84
CA LEU A 128 -14.01 -4.83 12.67
C LEU A 128 -15.21 -3.96 13.11
N ASP A 129 -15.81 -4.23 14.25
CA ASP A 129 -16.85 -3.39 14.86
C ASP A 129 -16.35 -1.99 15.26
N VAL A 130 -15.06 -1.89 15.60
CA VAL A 130 -14.40 -0.60 15.89
C VAL A 130 -14.03 0.13 14.60
N LEU A 131 -13.57 -0.61 13.59
CA LEU A 131 -13.14 -0.05 12.30
C LEU A 131 -14.32 0.33 11.42
N TYR A 132 -15.39 -0.47 11.43
CA TYR A 132 -16.55 -0.36 10.53
C TYR A 132 -17.88 -0.37 11.28
N PRO A 133 -18.10 0.55 12.25
CA PRO A 133 -19.28 0.53 13.10
C PRO A 133 -20.61 0.63 12.35
N ARG A 134 -20.64 1.23 11.16
CA ARG A 134 -21.83 1.36 10.31
C ARG A 134 -22.01 0.20 9.35
N SER A 135 -20.91 -0.31 8.80
CA SER A 135 -20.92 -1.34 7.74
C SER A 135 -20.96 -2.75 8.28
N ILE A 136 -20.40 -3.02 9.48
CA ILE A 136 -20.20 -4.39 9.99
C ILE A 136 -21.48 -5.25 10.04
N LYS A 137 -22.62 -4.65 10.31
CA LYS A 137 -23.92 -5.35 10.37
C LYS A 137 -24.69 -5.35 9.05
N ARG A 138 -24.19 -4.69 8.02
CA ARG A 138 -24.91 -4.41 6.78
C ARG A 138 -24.22 -4.95 5.54
N LYS A 139 -22.92 -5.18 5.60
CA LYS A 139 -22.07 -5.51 4.47
C LYS A 139 -21.36 -6.83 4.72
N GLU A 140 -21.00 -7.52 3.65
CA GLU A 140 -20.18 -8.72 3.74
C GLU A 140 -18.71 -8.34 3.92
N PHE A 141 -18.05 -8.95 4.92
CA PHE A 141 -16.61 -8.78 5.14
C PHE A 141 -15.87 -10.07 4.82
N ARG A 142 -14.72 -9.93 4.17
CA ARG A 142 -13.78 -11.04 3.99
C ARG A 142 -12.37 -10.57 4.27
N THR A 143 -11.60 -11.38 4.98
CA THR A 143 -10.19 -11.12 5.22
C THR A 143 -9.40 -11.45 3.96
N CYS A 144 -8.61 -10.48 3.47
CA CYS A 144 -7.69 -10.62 2.36
C CYS A 144 -6.24 -10.40 2.83
N LEU A 145 -5.28 -10.68 1.96
CA LEU A 145 -3.88 -10.35 2.21
C LEU A 145 -3.52 -9.00 1.59
N THR A 146 -2.46 -8.37 2.11
CA THR A 146 -1.92 -7.12 1.56
C THR A 146 -1.08 -7.33 0.29
N GLY A 147 -0.79 -8.59 -0.04
CA GLY A 147 -0.11 -9.05 -1.25
C GLY A 147 -0.15 -10.56 -1.31
N TYR A 148 0.10 -11.10 -2.49
CA TYR A 148 -0.01 -12.52 -2.81
C TYR A 148 1.20 -12.97 -3.63
N VAL A 149 1.33 -14.27 -3.86
CA VAL A 149 2.38 -14.85 -4.69
C VAL A 149 1.98 -14.79 -6.17
N ASN A 150 2.92 -14.39 -7.03
CA ASN A 150 2.79 -14.54 -8.47
C ASN A 150 3.20 -15.95 -8.90
N GLU A 151 2.41 -16.60 -9.75
CA GLU A 151 2.69 -17.94 -10.29
C GLU A 151 4.04 -18.03 -11.03
N THR A 152 4.57 -16.90 -11.51
CA THR A 152 5.84 -16.82 -12.23
C THR A 152 7.07 -16.64 -11.34
N GLU A 153 6.91 -16.47 -10.03
CA GLU A 153 8.02 -16.19 -9.09
C GLU A 153 8.67 -17.45 -8.52
N THR A 154 8.22 -18.62 -8.90
CA THR A 154 8.72 -19.94 -8.44
C THR A 154 10.09 -20.34 -8.99
N ASN A 155 10.91 -19.43 -9.49
CA ASN A 155 12.19 -19.75 -10.11
C ASN A 155 13.32 -19.89 -9.08
N ALA A 156 13.77 -21.14 -8.96
CA ALA A 156 15.06 -21.60 -8.44
C ALA A 156 15.55 -20.91 -7.16
N THR A 157 15.37 -21.56 -6.04
CA THR A 157 16.00 -21.25 -4.75
C THR A 157 17.52 -21.13 -4.93
N THR A 158 18.01 -19.90 -5.07
CA THR A 158 19.44 -19.63 -4.97
C THR A 158 19.90 -19.96 -3.55
N ARG A 159 20.97 -20.78 -3.44
CA ARG A 159 21.50 -21.18 -2.14
C ARG A 159 21.86 -19.94 -1.30
N LEU A 160 21.64 -20.02 0.01
CA LEU A 160 22.05 -18.97 0.95
C LEU A 160 23.56 -18.81 1.00
N ILE A 161 24.28 -19.93 0.89
CA ILE A 161 25.74 -19.92 0.84
C ILE A 161 26.20 -19.13 -0.40
N GLY A 162 27.15 -18.21 -0.19
CA GLY A 162 27.66 -17.36 -1.27
C GLY A 162 26.91 -16.04 -1.45
N ARG A 163 25.79 -15.83 -0.80
CA ARG A 163 25.13 -14.51 -0.81
C ARG A 163 25.98 -13.48 -0.07
N PRO A 164 26.19 -12.26 -0.63
CA PRO A 164 27.15 -11.29 -0.09
C PRO A 164 26.68 -10.60 1.20
N VAL A 165 25.38 -10.54 1.46
CA VAL A 165 24.80 -9.89 2.64
C VAL A 165 24.27 -10.96 3.58
N ASP A 166 24.74 -10.97 4.83
CA ASP A 166 24.18 -11.88 5.81
C ASP A 166 22.78 -11.40 6.23
N LEU A 167 22.63 -10.20 6.74
CA LEU A 167 21.35 -9.65 7.18
C LEU A 167 20.98 -8.41 6.37
N GLY A 168 19.89 -8.48 5.58
CA GLY A 168 19.39 -7.37 4.80
C GLY A 168 17.95 -6.98 5.15
N GLN A 169 17.66 -5.66 5.23
CA GLN A 169 16.31 -5.16 5.41
C GLN A 169 16.18 -3.69 4.98
N ARG A 170 15.03 -3.34 4.43
CA ARG A 170 14.59 -1.96 4.23
C ARG A 170 13.31 -1.74 5.00
N VAL A 171 13.34 -0.91 6.03
CA VAL A 171 12.19 -0.63 6.88
C VAL A 171 12.08 0.87 7.09
N ARG A 172 10.96 1.45 6.74
CA ARG A 172 10.70 2.87 7.02
C ARG A 172 10.32 3.07 8.48
N GLU A 173 10.78 4.16 9.05
CA GLU A 173 10.20 4.65 10.29
C GLU A 173 8.74 5.03 10.05
N THR A 174 7.88 4.46 10.87
CA THR A 174 6.45 4.74 10.80
C THR A 174 6.12 5.99 11.60
N SER A 175 5.10 6.72 11.15
CA SER A 175 4.65 7.89 11.89
C SER A 175 4.14 7.51 13.29
N PRO A 176 4.51 8.27 14.34
CA PRO A 176 4.19 7.93 15.74
C PRO A 176 2.69 7.80 16.04
N HIS A 177 1.82 8.40 15.24
CA HIS A 177 0.37 8.28 15.40
C HIS A 177 -0.17 6.86 15.16
N LEU A 178 0.64 5.98 14.56
CA LEU A 178 0.29 4.56 14.38
C LEU A 178 0.61 3.69 15.61
N GLY A 179 1.34 4.25 16.59
CA GLY A 179 1.62 3.61 17.86
C GLY A 179 2.80 2.64 17.87
N ARG A 180 2.95 1.93 18.98
CA ARG A 180 4.08 1.04 19.26
C ARG A 180 4.15 -0.14 18.32
N LEU A 181 3.01 -0.70 17.89
CA LEU A 181 2.99 -1.84 16.96
C LEU A 181 3.63 -1.47 15.61
N ALA A 182 3.30 -0.32 15.06
CA ALA A 182 3.91 0.15 13.82
C ALA A 182 5.42 0.42 13.97
N ARG A 183 5.82 1.04 15.09
CA ARG A 183 7.21 1.34 15.42
C ARG A 183 8.05 0.07 15.64
N ALA A 184 7.45 -1.00 16.14
CA ALA A 184 8.15 -2.25 16.45
C ALA A 184 8.96 -2.80 15.26
N LYS A 185 8.51 -2.59 14.02
CA LYS A 185 9.25 -3.01 12.81
C LYS A 185 10.65 -2.38 12.69
N SER A 186 10.75 -1.08 12.88
CA SER A 186 12.03 -0.37 12.79
C SER A 186 12.92 -0.69 14.02
N VAL A 187 12.32 -0.82 15.20
CA VAL A 187 13.04 -1.20 16.42
C VAL A 187 13.64 -2.60 16.28
N GLN A 188 12.84 -3.58 15.84
CA GLN A 188 13.31 -4.95 15.62
C GLN A 188 14.45 -5.01 14.60
N ALA A 189 14.30 -4.33 13.47
CA ALA A 189 15.32 -4.29 12.43
C ALA A 189 16.63 -3.68 12.95
N GLN A 190 16.55 -2.61 13.74
CA GLN A 190 17.73 -1.95 14.32
C GLN A 190 18.40 -2.83 15.39
N VAL A 191 17.62 -3.43 16.30
CA VAL A 191 18.17 -4.34 17.34
C VAL A 191 18.92 -5.50 16.70
N MET A 192 18.32 -6.16 15.70
CA MET A 192 18.95 -7.26 14.99
C MET A 192 20.18 -6.82 14.19
N ALA A 193 20.11 -5.66 13.52
CA ALA A 193 21.23 -5.11 12.77
C ALA A 193 22.44 -4.84 13.68
N ASP A 194 22.22 -4.21 14.83
CA ASP A 194 23.30 -3.89 15.78
C ASP A 194 23.89 -5.14 16.42
N ALA A 195 23.05 -6.11 16.76
CA ALA A 195 23.50 -7.39 17.31
C ALA A 195 24.30 -8.20 16.27
N ALA A 196 23.81 -8.28 15.03
CA ALA A 196 24.49 -8.99 13.94
C ALA A 196 25.84 -8.35 13.59
N ARG A 197 25.93 -7.00 13.52
CA ARG A 197 27.22 -6.31 13.31
C ARG A 197 28.23 -6.63 14.42
N ARG A 198 27.80 -6.59 15.69
CA ARG A 198 28.69 -6.98 16.82
C ARG A 198 29.16 -8.43 16.76
N ALA A 199 28.34 -9.31 16.20
CA ALA A 199 28.65 -10.72 15.99
C ALA A 199 29.49 -11.00 14.73
N GLY A 200 29.86 -9.96 13.96
CA GLY A 200 30.71 -10.06 12.76
C GLY A 200 29.98 -10.40 11.46
N PHE A 201 28.67 -10.32 11.41
CA PHE A 201 27.89 -10.52 10.19
C PHE A 201 27.92 -9.28 9.27
N THR A 202 27.84 -9.51 7.97
CA THR A 202 27.66 -8.45 6.97
C THR A 202 26.20 -7.98 6.98
N VAL A 203 25.98 -6.69 7.32
CA VAL A 203 24.63 -6.14 7.55
C VAL A 203 24.35 -4.98 6.61
N ASP A 204 23.26 -5.09 5.84
CA ASP A 204 22.70 -4.04 5.00
C ASP A 204 21.24 -3.76 5.39
N VAL A 205 21.09 -3.04 6.50
CA VAL A 205 19.78 -2.61 7.05
C VAL A 205 19.69 -1.10 7.03
N SER A 206 18.65 -0.58 6.41
CA SER A 206 18.39 0.87 6.34
C SER A 206 16.93 1.22 6.57
N SER A 207 16.71 2.37 7.23
CA SER A 207 15.39 3.02 7.38
C SER A 207 15.25 4.29 6.53
N ARG A 208 16.29 4.67 5.79
CA ARG A 208 16.31 5.88 4.97
C ARG A 208 15.44 5.71 3.73
N VAL A 209 14.74 6.77 3.35
CA VAL A 209 13.89 6.79 2.15
C VAL A 209 14.73 6.58 0.89
N GLU A 210 15.93 7.19 0.86
CA GLU A 210 16.85 7.14 -0.27
C GLU A 210 17.35 5.71 -0.57
N ASP A 211 17.36 4.84 0.43
CA ASP A 211 17.82 3.45 0.29
C ASP A 211 16.66 2.49 -0.06
N SER A 212 15.46 3.04 -0.34
CA SER A 212 14.29 2.23 -0.69
C SER A 212 14.44 1.65 -2.10
N PHE A 213 14.09 0.39 -2.27
CA PHE A 213 14.04 -0.27 -3.56
C PHE A 213 12.64 -0.17 -4.17
N ILE A 214 12.57 -0.07 -5.50
CA ILE A 214 11.34 0.00 -6.27
C ILE A 214 11.35 -1.12 -7.33
N GLY A 215 10.19 -1.75 -7.53
CA GLY A 215 10.02 -2.79 -8.55
C GLY A 215 10.95 -4.00 -8.32
N LYS A 216 11.58 -4.47 -9.39
CA LYS A 216 12.41 -5.70 -9.36
C LYS A 216 13.65 -5.59 -8.49
N SER A 217 14.17 -4.38 -8.25
CA SER A 217 15.38 -4.19 -7.42
C SER A 217 15.19 -4.66 -5.98
N TRP A 218 13.98 -4.64 -5.47
CA TRP A 218 13.67 -5.20 -4.15
C TRP A 218 13.87 -6.71 -4.10
N LEU A 219 13.37 -7.44 -5.07
CA LEU A 219 13.54 -8.90 -5.13
C LEU A 219 15.01 -9.29 -5.31
N GLU A 220 15.75 -8.56 -6.16
CA GLU A 220 17.19 -8.80 -6.34
C GLU A 220 17.98 -8.51 -5.05
N PHE A 221 17.59 -7.48 -4.30
CA PHE A 221 18.16 -7.23 -2.98
C PHE A 221 17.88 -8.39 -2.01
N LEU A 222 16.67 -8.90 -1.93
CA LEU A 222 16.35 -10.07 -1.10
C LEU A 222 17.17 -11.29 -1.49
N LYS A 223 17.33 -11.58 -2.80
CA LYS A 223 18.18 -12.67 -3.30
C LYS A 223 19.66 -12.51 -2.96
N SER A 224 20.13 -11.29 -2.71
CA SER A 224 21.49 -11.04 -2.26
C SER A 224 21.70 -11.25 -0.75
N CYS A 225 20.62 -11.37 0.02
CA CYS A 225 20.65 -11.49 1.49
C CYS A 225 20.43 -12.95 1.92
N LYS A 226 21.20 -13.44 2.90
CA LYS A 226 20.95 -14.75 3.53
C LYS A 226 19.72 -14.68 4.44
N PHE A 227 19.64 -13.59 5.22
CA PHE A 227 18.58 -13.39 6.21
C PHE A 227 17.89 -12.05 6.01
N THR A 228 16.61 -12.00 6.36
CA THR A 228 15.85 -10.76 6.51
C THR A 228 15.04 -10.78 7.81
N VAL A 229 14.73 -9.61 8.35
CA VAL A 229 13.95 -9.46 9.59
C VAL A 229 12.53 -9.03 9.25
N GLY A 230 11.53 -9.63 9.87
CA GLY A 230 10.13 -9.31 9.61
C GLY A 230 9.21 -9.49 10.79
N MET A 231 8.02 -8.89 10.65
CA MET A 231 6.87 -9.07 11.54
C MET A 231 5.59 -8.65 10.82
N LYS A 232 4.43 -8.97 11.39
CA LYS A 232 3.15 -8.39 10.93
C LYS A 232 3.20 -6.86 10.96
N GLY A 233 2.54 -6.22 10.03
CA GLY A 233 2.39 -4.76 9.98
C GLY A 233 1.10 -4.30 10.62
N GLY A 234 0.97 -2.98 10.85
CA GLY A 234 -0.28 -2.43 11.32
C GLY A 234 -0.12 -1.27 12.28
N ALA A 235 -1.14 -1.03 13.11
CA ALA A 235 -1.16 0.04 14.10
C ALA A 235 -1.76 -0.43 15.43
N SER A 236 -1.38 0.23 16.52
CA SER A 236 -1.93 0.03 17.86
C SER A 236 -2.70 1.24 18.38
N LEU A 237 -2.77 2.30 17.58
CA LEU A 237 -3.60 3.46 17.83
C LEU A 237 -4.73 3.53 16.79
N HIS A 238 -5.89 3.96 17.24
CA HIS A 238 -7.07 4.16 16.42
C HIS A 238 -7.26 5.66 16.16
N ASP A 239 -7.17 6.07 14.89
CA ASP A 239 -7.34 7.45 14.46
C ASP A 239 -8.40 7.55 13.35
N PRO A 240 -9.70 7.52 13.71
CA PRO A 240 -10.80 7.34 12.75
C PRO A 240 -10.94 8.44 11.69
N ILE A 241 -10.44 9.63 11.96
CA ILE A 241 -10.55 10.80 11.06
C ILE A 241 -9.21 11.50 10.80
N GLY A 242 -8.07 10.92 11.21
CA GLY A 242 -6.74 11.50 11.03
C GLY A 242 -6.38 12.63 11.99
N LEU A 243 -7.16 12.82 13.06
CA LEU A 243 -6.94 13.94 14.00
C LEU A 243 -5.66 13.74 14.83
N LEU A 244 -5.37 12.51 15.25
CA LEU A 244 -4.15 12.20 15.99
C LEU A 244 -2.93 12.41 15.09
N HIS A 245 -2.98 11.90 13.86
CA HIS A 245 -1.96 12.12 12.84
C HIS A 245 -1.66 13.62 12.69
N THR A 246 -2.68 14.42 12.49
CA THR A 246 -2.58 15.87 12.35
C THR A 246 -1.90 16.53 13.55
N LYS A 247 -2.32 16.20 14.76
CA LYS A 247 -1.75 16.78 16.01
C LYS A 247 -0.28 16.41 16.17
N VAL A 248 0.06 15.13 15.98
CA VAL A 248 1.43 14.62 16.10
C VAL A 248 2.33 15.29 15.08
N ASN A 249 1.93 15.32 13.82
CA ASN A 249 2.74 15.91 12.75
C ASN A 249 2.92 17.42 12.92
N SER A 250 1.86 18.15 13.27
CA SER A 250 1.97 19.59 13.56
C SER A 250 2.92 19.88 14.72
N TYR A 251 3.06 18.97 15.66
CA TYR A 251 4.03 19.10 16.74
C TYR A 251 5.45 18.80 16.25
N LEU A 252 5.64 17.72 15.50
CA LEU A 252 6.94 17.32 14.94
C LEU A 252 7.54 18.38 14.02
N VAL A 253 6.73 19.16 13.29
CA VAL A 253 7.22 20.30 12.51
C VAL A 253 7.98 21.30 13.36
N ARG A 254 7.47 21.59 14.55
CA ARG A 254 8.06 22.56 15.50
C ARG A 254 9.12 21.93 16.41
N HIS A 255 9.05 20.60 16.56
CA HIS A 255 9.91 19.81 17.44
C HIS A 255 10.42 18.56 16.69
N PRO A 256 11.29 18.71 15.65
CA PRO A 256 11.68 17.60 14.75
C PRO A 256 12.45 16.48 15.47
N ASN A 257 13.03 16.77 16.64
CA ASN A 257 13.78 15.82 17.46
C ASN A 257 12.94 15.21 18.60
N ALA A 258 11.60 15.47 18.63
CA ALA A 258 10.75 14.91 19.66
C ALA A 258 10.74 13.38 19.59
N LYS A 259 10.96 12.76 20.75
CA LYS A 259 11.00 11.29 20.86
C LYS A 259 9.59 10.72 20.99
N PHE A 260 9.43 9.46 20.61
CA PHE A 260 8.16 8.74 20.67
C PHE A 260 7.50 8.84 22.08
N ASP A 261 8.26 8.65 23.15
CA ASP A 261 7.72 8.69 24.51
C ASP A 261 7.22 10.09 24.92
N GLU A 262 7.78 11.14 24.36
CA GLU A 262 7.28 12.51 24.53
C GLU A 262 5.93 12.69 23.81
N LEU A 263 5.85 12.22 22.57
CA LEU A 263 4.62 12.26 21.77
C LEU A 263 3.52 11.43 22.41
N GLU A 264 3.84 10.24 22.92
CA GLU A 264 2.91 9.38 23.65
C GLU A 264 2.32 10.11 24.86
N ARG A 265 3.19 10.64 25.75
CA ARG A 265 2.70 11.38 26.94
C ARG A 265 1.81 12.55 26.58
N LYS A 266 2.10 13.23 25.46
CA LYS A 266 1.41 14.46 25.07
C LYS A 266 0.09 14.22 24.35
N PHE A 267 0.01 13.22 23.46
CA PHE A 267 -1.08 13.09 22.51
C PHE A 267 -1.93 11.84 22.68
N PHE A 268 -1.34 10.74 23.18
CA PHE A 268 -2.04 9.44 23.22
C PHE A 268 -1.72 8.60 24.46
N HIS A 269 -1.38 9.26 25.56
CA HIS A 269 -1.11 8.59 26.86
C HIS A 269 -2.25 7.63 27.21
N GLY A 270 -1.91 6.37 27.52
CA GLY A 270 -2.86 5.31 27.91
C GLY A 270 -3.79 4.84 26.81
N LYS A 271 -3.58 5.27 25.54
CA LYS A 271 -4.42 4.86 24.40
C LYS A 271 -3.73 3.82 23.51
N ASP A 272 -2.40 3.78 23.54
CA ASP A 272 -1.60 2.88 22.74
C ASP A 272 -1.77 1.43 23.21
N MET A 273 -1.68 0.46 22.30
CA MET A 273 -1.84 -0.97 22.53
C MET A 273 -3.23 -1.41 23.05
N LYS A 274 -4.22 -0.50 23.04
CA LYS A 274 -5.62 -0.87 23.31
C LYS A 274 -6.18 -1.78 22.21
N TYR A 275 -5.76 -1.55 20.99
CA TYR A 275 -6.07 -2.37 19.83
C TYR A 275 -4.78 -2.84 19.17
N LYS A 276 -4.84 -3.98 18.47
CA LYS A 276 -3.76 -4.50 17.62
C LYS A 276 -4.36 -4.74 16.24
N PHE A 277 -4.35 -3.70 15.40
CA PHE A 277 -4.75 -3.83 14.01
C PHE A 277 -3.54 -4.32 13.22
N SER A 278 -3.43 -5.62 13.02
CA SER A 278 -2.26 -6.21 12.37
C SER A 278 -2.64 -6.98 11.11
N ALA A 279 -1.77 -6.91 10.12
CA ALA A 279 -1.90 -7.62 8.86
C ALA A 279 -0.58 -8.28 8.47
N THR A 280 -0.66 -9.41 7.77
CA THR A 280 0.50 -10.06 7.17
C THR A 280 1.09 -9.17 6.08
N SER A 281 2.39 -8.90 6.18
CA SER A 281 3.09 -8.06 5.21
C SER A 281 3.36 -8.83 3.91
N PRO A 282 3.29 -8.21 2.72
CA PRO A 282 3.69 -8.84 1.45
C PRO A 282 5.12 -9.39 1.48
N ARG A 283 5.98 -8.78 2.28
CA ARG A 283 7.39 -9.20 2.46
C ARG A 283 7.55 -10.64 2.94
N LEU A 284 6.56 -11.20 3.62
CA LEU A 284 6.56 -12.60 4.00
C LEU A 284 6.67 -13.50 2.76
N PHE A 285 5.87 -13.21 1.74
CA PHE A 285 5.85 -13.95 0.48
C PHE A 285 7.05 -13.62 -0.40
N GLU A 286 7.40 -12.33 -0.51
CA GLU A 286 8.54 -11.85 -1.29
C GLU A 286 9.85 -12.46 -0.81
N SER A 287 10.05 -12.57 0.51
CA SER A 287 11.26 -13.18 1.10
C SER A 287 11.30 -14.69 0.87
N ALA A 288 10.15 -15.38 0.98
CA ALA A 288 10.05 -16.80 0.68
C ALA A 288 10.29 -17.08 -0.81
N ALA A 289 9.74 -16.26 -1.72
CA ALA A 289 9.98 -16.37 -3.17
C ALA A 289 11.46 -16.10 -3.55
N ALA A 290 12.15 -15.24 -2.78
CA ALA A 290 13.60 -15.02 -2.94
C ALA A 290 14.46 -16.13 -2.33
N GLY A 291 13.88 -17.12 -1.66
CA GLY A 291 14.59 -18.15 -0.91
C GLY A 291 15.46 -17.57 0.21
N THR A 292 15.06 -16.45 0.81
CA THR A 292 15.75 -15.76 1.88
C THR A 292 15.22 -16.26 3.22
N CYS A 293 16.09 -16.71 4.11
CA CYS A 293 15.72 -17.17 5.45
C CYS A 293 15.17 -16.01 6.28
N GLN A 294 13.98 -16.18 6.85
CA GLN A 294 13.27 -15.13 7.56
C GLN A 294 13.46 -15.24 9.06
N ILE A 295 13.89 -14.16 9.71
CA ILE A 295 13.88 -13.97 11.16
C ILE A 295 12.60 -13.19 11.47
N LEU A 296 11.58 -13.87 12.00
CA LEU A 296 10.28 -13.27 12.25
C LEU A 296 9.99 -13.16 13.74
N GLN A 297 9.41 -12.03 14.15
CA GLN A 297 8.86 -11.92 15.49
C GLN A 297 7.87 -13.06 15.71
N ARG A 298 7.95 -13.74 16.86
CA ARG A 298 7.04 -14.86 17.16
C ARG A 298 5.58 -14.41 17.13
N ASP A 299 4.83 -14.95 16.19
CA ASP A 299 3.42 -14.66 15.97
C ASP A 299 2.81 -15.82 15.17
N ASP A 300 1.49 -15.83 15.01
CA ASP A 300 0.82 -16.68 14.03
C ASP A 300 0.92 -16.08 12.63
N TYR A 301 1.51 -16.79 11.69
CA TYR A 301 1.61 -16.42 10.29
C TYR A 301 0.70 -17.28 9.44
N LEU A 302 -0.59 -16.88 9.36
CA LEU A 302 -1.64 -17.50 8.54
C LEU A 302 -1.96 -18.96 8.91
N GLY A 303 -1.54 -19.40 10.09
CA GLY A 303 -1.72 -20.78 10.55
C GLY A 303 -0.86 -21.81 9.79
N VAL A 304 0.13 -21.37 8.99
CA VAL A 304 0.92 -22.28 8.14
C VAL A 304 2.41 -22.29 8.44
N LEU A 305 2.95 -21.26 9.08
CA LEU A 305 4.36 -21.22 9.42
C LEU A 305 4.62 -21.67 10.85
N GLU A 306 5.57 -22.58 11.01
CA GLU A 306 6.02 -23.10 12.31
C GLU A 306 7.40 -22.52 12.67
N PRO A 307 7.59 -22.03 13.93
CA PRO A 307 8.88 -21.57 14.41
C PRO A 307 9.96 -22.68 14.29
N TRP A 308 11.17 -22.30 13.92
CA TRP A 308 12.33 -23.19 13.72
C TRP A 308 12.20 -24.20 12.55
N ARG A 309 11.04 -24.31 11.95
CA ARG A 309 10.83 -25.10 10.74
C ARG A 309 10.78 -24.21 9.49
N ASP A 310 9.96 -23.15 9.52
CA ASP A 310 9.71 -22.28 8.37
C ASP A 310 10.32 -20.88 8.56
N TYR A 311 10.66 -20.51 9.79
CA TYR A 311 11.32 -19.24 10.09
C TYR A 311 12.11 -19.33 11.41
N ILE A 312 13.09 -18.46 11.60
CA ILE A 312 13.83 -18.29 12.85
C ILE A 312 13.00 -17.37 13.74
N PRO A 313 12.48 -17.83 14.90
CA PRO A 313 11.64 -17.01 15.76
C PRO A 313 12.47 -16.02 16.56
N LEU A 314 12.06 -14.75 16.56
CA LEU A 314 12.57 -13.70 17.43
C LEU A 314 11.52 -13.35 18.47
N GLU A 315 11.86 -13.39 19.75
CA GLU A 315 10.93 -13.04 20.81
C GLU A 315 10.63 -11.53 20.82
N VAL A 316 9.43 -11.18 21.26
CA VAL A 316 8.92 -9.78 21.26
C VAL A 316 9.81 -8.86 22.10
N ASP A 317 10.38 -9.38 23.18
CA ASP A 317 11.29 -8.68 24.10
C ASP A 317 12.78 -8.80 23.71
N PHE A 318 13.06 -9.45 22.58
CA PHE A 318 14.41 -9.71 22.08
C PHE A 318 15.29 -10.59 22.99
N SER A 319 14.69 -11.32 23.93
CA SER A 319 15.43 -12.13 24.92
C SER A 319 16.25 -13.25 24.29
N ASN A 320 15.93 -13.69 23.07
CA ASN A 320 16.61 -14.77 22.36
C ASN A 320 17.53 -14.31 21.20
N VAL A 321 17.93 -13.04 21.16
CA VAL A 321 18.79 -12.52 20.07
C VAL A 321 20.06 -13.34 19.91
N ASP A 322 20.72 -13.75 21.01
CA ASP A 322 21.95 -14.55 20.95
C ASP A 322 21.71 -15.95 20.35
N GLU A 323 20.58 -16.57 20.64
CA GLU A 323 20.16 -17.84 20.04
C GLU A 323 19.94 -17.68 18.52
N VAL A 324 19.27 -16.59 18.11
CA VAL A 324 19.06 -16.25 16.69
C VAL A 324 20.42 -16.06 15.99
N LEU A 325 21.35 -15.30 16.58
CA LEU A 325 22.69 -15.08 16.01
C LEU A 325 23.51 -16.38 15.92
N LEU A 326 23.38 -17.26 16.90
CA LEU A 326 24.02 -18.57 16.87
C LEU A 326 23.45 -19.42 15.72
N SER A 327 22.11 -19.44 15.55
CA SER A 327 21.46 -20.20 14.48
C SER A 327 21.84 -19.70 13.08
N MET A 328 22.03 -18.39 12.90
CA MET A 328 22.47 -17.80 11.62
C MET A 328 23.84 -18.31 11.15
N ARG A 329 24.67 -18.90 12.02
CA ARG A 329 25.97 -19.48 11.65
C ARG A 329 25.86 -20.85 10.99
N ASP A 330 24.76 -21.56 11.24
CA ASP A 330 24.44 -22.85 10.61
C ASP A 330 23.63 -22.58 9.31
N VAL A 331 24.36 -22.18 8.25
CA VAL A 331 23.75 -21.77 6.98
C VAL A 331 23.01 -22.93 6.30
N GLU A 332 23.43 -24.18 6.49
CA GLU A 332 22.77 -25.35 5.90
C GLU A 332 21.40 -25.57 6.56
N LYS A 333 21.31 -25.53 7.88
CA LYS A 333 20.04 -25.58 8.60
C LYS A 333 19.13 -24.39 8.23
N CYS A 334 19.68 -23.19 8.08
CA CYS A 334 18.93 -22.01 7.64
C CYS A 334 18.43 -22.14 6.21
N GLN A 335 19.17 -22.86 5.34
CA GLN A 335 18.69 -23.20 4.00
C GLN A 335 17.46 -24.11 4.04
N GLU A 336 17.43 -25.11 4.92
CA GLU A 336 16.25 -25.96 5.12
C GLU A 336 15.05 -25.13 5.58
N ILE A 337 15.25 -24.21 6.54
CA ILE A 337 14.20 -23.30 7.00
C ILE A 337 13.67 -22.43 5.86
N ALA A 338 14.55 -21.87 5.05
CA ALA A 338 14.15 -21.04 3.89
C ALA A 338 13.37 -21.87 2.84
N ASN A 339 13.81 -23.12 2.57
CA ASN A 339 13.12 -24.02 1.65
C ASN A 339 11.71 -24.37 2.16
N ASN A 340 11.58 -24.67 3.46
CA ASN A 340 10.28 -24.94 4.07
C ASN A 340 9.34 -23.74 3.96
N ALA A 341 9.84 -22.52 4.21
CA ALA A 341 9.06 -21.30 4.02
C ALA A 341 8.60 -21.12 2.56
N THR A 342 9.48 -21.41 1.61
CA THR A 342 9.13 -21.39 0.16
C THR A 342 8.03 -22.40 -0.15
N GLN A 343 8.16 -23.62 0.34
CA GLN A 343 7.16 -24.67 0.16
C GLN A 343 5.81 -24.27 0.77
N SER A 344 5.82 -23.76 2.00
CA SER A 344 4.60 -23.42 2.73
C SER A 344 3.87 -22.18 2.16
N LEU A 345 4.62 -21.18 1.69
CA LEU A 345 4.05 -19.90 1.28
C LEU A 345 3.91 -19.76 -0.24
N VAL A 346 4.86 -20.30 -1.01
CA VAL A 346 4.93 -20.07 -2.47
C VAL A 346 4.41 -21.27 -3.23
N GLU A 347 4.92 -22.46 -2.94
CA GLU A 347 4.61 -23.67 -3.71
C GLU A 347 3.28 -24.32 -3.30
N SER A 348 2.73 -23.95 -2.17
CA SER A 348 1.45 -24.50 -1.66
C SER A 348 0.23 -24.13 -2.52
N GLY A 349 0.30 -23.10 -3.35
CA GLY A 349 -0.82 -22.55 -4.11
C GLY A 349 -1.91 -21.89 -3.24
N LEU A 350 -1.71 -21.78 -1.93
CA LEU A 350 -2.69 -21.21 -1.00
C LEU A 350 -2.76 -19.68 -1.06
N PHE A 351 -1.68 -19.03 -1.49
CA PHE A 351 -1.51 -17.58 -1.40
C PHE A 351 -1.27 -16.91 -2.75
N GLU A 352 -1.76 -17.52 -3.83
CA GLU A 352 -1.72 -16.95 -5.17
C GLU A 352 -2.73 -15.80 -5.35
N TYR A 353 -2.47 -14.90 -6.29
CA TYR A 353 -3.40 -13.82 -6.65
C TYR A 353 -4.77 -14.33 -7.13
N SER A 354 -4.87 -15.56 -7.60
CA SER A 354 -6.13 -16.25 -7.89
C SER A 354 -7.07 -16.30 -6.68
N LYS A 355 -6.52 -16.36 -5.45
CA LYS A 355 -7.31 -16.36 -4.20
C LYS A 355 -7.92 -14.98 -3.91
N LEU A 356 -7.20 -13.90 -4.22
CA LEU A 356 -7.78 -12.55 -4.13
C LEU A 356 -9.01 -12.40 -5.02
N VAL A 357 -8.88 -12.84 -6.28
CA VAL A 357 -10.00 -12.82 -7.24
C VAL A 357 -11.16 -13.67 -6.74
N GLN A 358 -10.87 -14.85 -6.19
CA GLN A 358 -11.89 -15.71 -5.57
C GLN A 358 -12.59 -15.03 -4.40
N LEU A 359 -11.85 -14.36 -3.50
CA LEU A 359 -12.43 -13.62 -2.37
C LEU A 359 -13.32 -12.47 -2.86
N ALA A 360 -12.91 -11.77 -3.92
CA ALA A 360 -13.68 -10.67 -4.47
C ALA A 360 -14.98 -11.14 -5.16
N THR A 361 -14.98 -12.29 -5.80
CA THR A 361 -16.05 -12.68 -6.73
C THR A 361 -16.97 -13.80 -6.24
N SER A 362 -16.48 -14.74 -5.43
CA SER A 362 -17.25 -15.95 -5.04
C SER A 362 -18.56 -15.59 -4.32
N GLY A 363 -19.66 -16.16 -4.82
CA GLY A 363 -21.02 -15.92 -4.29
C GLY A 363 -21.62 -14.55 -4.62
N LEU A 364 -20.91 -13.68 -5.35
CA LEU A 364 -21.46 -12.39 -5.81
C LEU A 364 -21.87 -12.42 -7.28
N VAL A 365 -21.22 -13.24 -8.10
CA VAL A 365 -21.31 -13.16 -9.56
C VAL A 365 -21.73 -14.51 -10.15
N THR A 366 -22.69 -14.47 -11.07
CA THR A 366 -23.09 -15.60 -11.93
C THR A 366 -23.05 -15.11 -13.37
N SER A 367 -22.46 -15.89 -14.28
CA SER A 367 -22.00 -15.51 -15.64
C SER A 367 -23.00 -14.86 -16.59
N SER A 368 -22.57 -13.88 -17.40
CA SER A 368 -23.08 -13.53 -18.74
C SER A 368 -22.18 -12.57 -19.54
N ARG A 369 -21.94 -12.88 -20.78
CA ARG A 369 -21.42 -12.30 -22.08
C ARG A 369 -20.36 -11.17 -22.21
N ASN A 370 -19.36 -11.47 -22.99
CA ASN A 370 -18.17 -10.93 -23.76
C ASN A 370 -17.75 -9.45 -23.86
N SER A 371 -16.41 -9.14 -23.71
CA SER A 371 -15.50 -8.55 -24.73
C SER A 371 -14.06 -8.14 -24.26
N HIS A 372 -13.10 -7.89 -25.19
CA HIS A 372 -11.63 -7.94 -24.99
C HIS A 372 -10.86 -6.59 -25.04
N GLN A 373 -11.38 -5.44 -24.65
CA GLN A 373 -10.71 -4.13 -24.87
C GLN A 373 -9.85 -3.54 -23.75
N GLY A 374 -10.21 -3.75 -22.49
CA GLY A 374 -9.57 -3.07 -21.32
C GLY A 374 -8.12 -3.41 -21.03
N TRP A 375 -7.63 -4.58 -21.50
CA TRP A 375 -6.24 -5.03 -21.28
C TRP A 375 -5.20 -4.25 -22.08
N ALA A 376 -5.55 -3.78 -23.28
CA ALA A 376 -4.63 -3.03 -24.15
C ALA A 376 -4.31 -1.64 -23.56
N GLU A 377 -5.28 -0.98 -22.92
CA GLU A 377 -5.10 0.33 -22.31
C GLU A 377 -4.28 0.28 -21.02
N LEU A 378 -4.54 -0.69 -20.13
CA LEU A 378 -3.72 -0.90 -18.94
C LEU A 378 -2.29 -1.26 -19.33
N LYS A 379 -2.10 -2.10 -20.35
CA LYS A 379 -0.78 -2.50 -20.85
C LYS A 379 0.00 -1.31 -21.45
N SER A 380 -0.69 -0.41 -22.14
CA SER A 380 -0.11 0.83 -22.66
C SER A 380 0.28 1.78 -21.52
N TYR A 381 -0.58 1.92 -20.51
CA TYR A 381 -0.34 2.73 -19.32
C TYR A 381 0.84 2.16 -18.49
N LEU A 382 0.86 0.87 -18.20
CA LEU A 382 1.94 0.20 -17.49
C LEU A 382 3.28 0.25 -18.25
N LYS A 383 3.26 0.23 -19.59
CA LYS A 383 4.46 0.37 -20.42
C LYS A 383 5.05 1.78 -20.30
N ARG A 384 4.21 2.83 -20.30
CA ARG A 384 4.65 4.21 -20.05
C ARG A 384 5.23 4.36 -18.64
N MET A 385 4.56 3.78 -17.65
CA MET A 385 5.02 3.79 -16.25
C MET A 385 6.32 3.01 -16.04
N GLY A 386 6.47 1.85 -16.68
CA GLY A 386 7.69 1.04 -16.61
C GLY A 386 8.92 1.73 -17.20
N ALA A 387 8.75 2.53 -18.25
CA ALA A 387 9.82 3.34 -18.82
C ALA A 387 10.29 4.45 -17.86
N VAL A 388 9.37 5.03 -17.09
CA VAL A 388 9.65 6.05 -16.09
C VAL A 388 10.32 5.48 -14.83
N ALA A 389 9.87 4.31 -14.36
CA ALA A 389 10.43 3.66 -13.16
C ALA A 389 11.86 3.10 -13.35
N GLN A 390 12.33 2.96 -14.59
CA GLN A 390 13.66 2.42 -14.90
C GLN A 390 14.79 3.45 -14.89
N SER A 391 14.48 4.71 -14.81
CA SER A 391 15.42 5.78 -15.11
C SER A 391 16.09 6.48 -13.91
N GLY A 392 15.67 6.25 -12.68
CA GLY A 392 16.37 6.76 -11.48
C GLY A 392 15.64 7.82 -10.65
N ARG A 393 16.23 8.28 -9.53
CA ARG A 393 15.56 9.08 -8.48
C ARG A 393 15.11 10.49 -8.90
N THR A 394 15.81 11.14 -9.82
CA THR A 394 15.43 12.45 -10.38
C THR A 394 14.12 12.33 -11.15
N GLU A 395 13.88 11.19 -11.74
CA GLU A 395 12.73 10.88 -12.58
C GLU A 395 11.50 10.41 -11.80
N LEU A 396 11.66 10.04 -10.53
CA LEU A 396 10.52 9.84 -9.61
C LEU A 396 9.78 11.15 -9.33
N HIS A 397 10.53 12.24 -9.27
CA HIS A 397 9.98 13.59 -9.16
C HIS A 397 9.25 13.98 -10.45
N ASP A 398 9.90 13.77 -11.60
CA ASP A 398 9.33 14.04 -12.93
C ASP A 398 8.12 13.16 -13.25
N ALA A 399 8.10 11.92 -12.78
CA ALA A 399 6.96 11.02 -12.95
C ALA A 399 5.75 11.37 -12.07
N ALA A 400 5.98 11.81 -10.85
CA ALA A 400 4.93 12.38 -10.01
C ALA A 400 4.40 13.68 -10.63
N LEU A 401 5.29 14.47 -11.25
CA LEU A 401 4.97 15.65 -12.03
C LEU A 401 4.10 15.33 -13.25
N GLU A 402 4.42 14.30 -14.02
CA GLU A 402 3.62 13.89 -15.18
C GLU A 402 2.23 13.40 -14.82
N VAL A 403 2.08 12.64 -13.73
CA VAL A 403 0.77 12.21 -13.23
C VAL A 403 -0.08 13.42 -12.80
N ILE A 404 0.53 14.42 -12.17
CA ILE A 404 -0.17 15.64 -11.80
C ILE A 404 -0.45 16.51 -13.03
N LYS A 405 0.44 16.56 -14.00
CA LYS A 405 0.21 17.20 -15.30
C LYS A 405 -0.94 16.56 -16.08
N GLU A 406 -0.93 15.24 -16.23
CA GLU A 406 -2.05 14.51 -16.86
C GLU A 406 -3.36 14.78 -16.11
N TYR A 407 -3.32 14.85 -14.78
CA TYR A 407 -4.49 15.16 -13.97
C TYR A 407 -5.00 16.58 -14.17
N LEU A 408 -4.11 17.55 -14.27
CA LEU A 408 -4.44 18.96 -14.50
C LEU A 408 -4.95 19.20 -15.95
N THR A 409 -4.44 18.44 -16.94
CA THR A 409 -4.86 18.54 -18.34
C THR A 409 -6.32 18.15 -18.57
N PHE A 410 -6.88 17.28 -17.73
CA PHE A 410 -8.27 16.83 -17.85
C PHE A 410 -9.28 17.78 -17.20
N SER A 411 -8.88 18.77 -16.42
CA SER A 411 -9.77 19.57 -15.61
C SER A 411 -10.13 21.00 -16.10
N ASN A 412 -9.67 21.53 -17.22
CA ASN A 412 -9.98 22.83 -17.91
C ASN A 412 -9.90 24.14 -17.08
N ARG A 413 -8.79 24.50 -16.37
CA ARG A 413 -8.66 25.73 -15.57
C ARG A 413 -7.43 26.59 -15.85
N ASP A 414 -7.53 27.90 -15.48
CA ASP A 414 -6.49 28.93 -15.67
C ASP A 414 -5.35 28.79 -14.65
N THR A 415 -4.25 28.24 -15.12
CA THR A 415 -3.02 28.06 -14.34
C THR A 415 -2.40 29.37 -13.85
N ALA A 416 -2.69 30.50 -14.50
CA ALA A 416 -2.12 31.80 -14.16
C ALA A 416 -2.63 32.36 -12.83
N THR A 417 -3.92 32.15 -12.54
CA THR A 417 -4.53 32.62 -11.27
C THR A 417 -3.98 31.84 -10.07
N PHE A 418 -3.78 30.55 -10.23
CA PHE A 418 -3.23 29.70 -9.15
C PHE A 418 -1.74 29.95 -8.90
N LYS A 419 -0.98 30.17 -9.94
CA LYS A 419 0.42 30.53 -9.84
C LYS A 419 0.59 31.78 -8.97
N ASN A 420 -0.20 32.83 -9.25
CA ASN A 420 -0.18 34.07 -8.48
C ASN A 420 -0.54 33.86 -7.00
N GLU A 421 -1.51 32.99 -6.69
CA GLU A 421 -1.93 32.77 -5.30
C GLU A 421 -0.96 31.90 -4.50
N LEU A 422 -0.29 30.92 -5.14
CA LEU A 422 0.80 30.16 -4.53
C LEU A 422 2.06 31.02 -4.30
N GLU A 423 2.35 31.97 -5.19
CA GLU A 423 3.46 32.91 -5.03
C GLU A 423 3.22 33.96 -3.94
N LEU A 424 1.97 34.34 -3.70
CA LEU A 424 1.57 35.34 -2.68
C LEU A 424 1.36 34.75 -1.28
N GLY A 425 1.28 33.42 -1.13
CA GLY A 425 1.10 32.76 0.15
C GLY A 425 2.36 32.76 1.02
N SER A 426 2.23 33.13 2.30
CA SER A 426 3.34 33.06 3.27
C SER A 426 3.48 31.65 3.84
N PHE A 427 4.26 30.81 3.17
CA PHE A 427 4.49 29.41 3.55
C PHE A 427 5.86 29.19 4.21
N GLY A 428 5.95 28.22 5.12
CA GLY A 428 7.23 27.84 5.75
C GLY A 428 8.21 27.17 4.77
N SER A 429 9.50 27.15 5.13
CA SER A 429 10.61 26.75 4.23
C SER A 429 10.46 25.34 3.60
N GLY A 430 9.85 24.37 4.30
CA GLY A 430 9.59 23.03 3.75
C GLY A 430 8.44 22.98 2.74
N SER A 431 7.51 23.93 2.82
CA SER A 431 6.39 24.07 1.90
C SER A 431 6.79 24.75 0.60
N LYS A 432 7.84 25.57 0.60
CA LYS A 432 8.32 26.28 -0.60
C LYS A 432 8.78 25.32 -1.69
N VAL A 433 9.46 24.23 -1.35
CA VAL A 433 9.92 23.22 -2.32
C VAL A 433 8.73 22.50 -2.94
N ALA A 434 7.76 22.08 -2.14
CA ALA A 434 6.55 21.42 -2.65
C ALA A 434 5.70 22.36 -3.52
N ILE A 435 5.60 23.64 -3.13
CA ILE A 435 4.89 24.68 -3.89
C ILE A 435 5.62 25.01 -5.17
N GLN A 436 6.94 25.15 -5.13
CA GLN A 436 7.76 25.39 -6.32
C GLN A 436 7.61 24.25 -7.32
N THR A 437 7.59 23.02 -6.83
CA THR A 437 7.34 21.82 -7.63
C THR A 437 5.95 21.83 -8.26
N VAL A 438 4.92 22.23 -7.52
CA VAL A 438 3.55 22.37 -8.05
C VAL A 438 3.46 23.52 -9.05
N LEU A 439 4.15 24.64 -8.83
CA LEU A 439 4.20 25.78 -9.76
C LEU A 439 4.88 25.43 -11.08
N GLU A 440 6.02 24.73 -11.01
CA GLU A 440 6.73 24.22 -12.18
C GLU A 440 5.88 23.23 -12.99
N MET A 441 5.05 22.45 -12.30
CA MET A 441 4.05 21.57 -12.91
C MET A 441 2.94 22.32 -13.64
N LEU A 442 2.48 23.43 -13.07
CA LEU A 442 1.37 24.23 -13.60
C LEU A 442 1.73 25.03 -14.82
N ASP A 443 3.01 25.38 -14.99
CA ASP A 443 3.52 26.05 -16.21
C ASP A 443 3.33 25.21 -17.48
N SER A 444 2.94 23.95 -17.33
CA SER A 444 2.79 23.01 -18.45
C SER A 444 1.35 22.55 -18.74
N VAL A 445 0.32 23.07 -18.02
CA VAL A 445 -1.05 22.55 -18.11
C VAL A 445 -2.12 23.65 -18.13
N SER A 446 -3.14 23.48 -18.98
CA SER A 446 -4.24 24.44 -19.23
C SER A 446 -5.59 23.87 -18.82
N ASP A 447 -6.01 23.95 -17.53
CA ASP A 447 -7.42 23.72 -17.21
C ASP A 447 -7.97 24.21 -15.84
N LYS A 448 -9.22 24.76 -15.84
CA LYS A 448 -9.69 25.74 -14.86
C LYS A 448 -10.54 25.27 -13.65
N ASN A 449 -11.38 24.25 -13.73
CA ASN A 449 -12.45 24.05 -12.71
C ASN A 449 -12.06 23.19 -11.48
N TRP A 450 -11.36 22.10 -11.64
CA TRP A 450 -10.91 21.25 -10.52
C TRP A 450 -9.90 21.95 -9.63
N PHE A 451 -9.16 22.85 -10.24
CA PHE A 451 -8.06 23.52 -9.60
C PHE A 451 -8.52 24.55 -8.53
N GLU A 452 -9.63 25.30 -8.75
CA GLU A 452 -10.19 26.20 -7.75
C GLU A 452 -10.79 25.43 -6.58
N GLU A 453 -11.39 24.24 -6.81
CA GLU A 453 -11.87 23.38 -5.73
C GLU A 453 -10.74 22.83 -4.87
N VAL A 454 -9.65 22.40 -5.49
CA VAL A 454 -8.42 21.98 -4.77
C VAL A 454 -7.77 23.17 -4.09
N LEU A 455 -7.79 24.34 -4.71
CA LEU A 455 -7.25 25.57 -4.14
C LEU A 455 -8.01 26.02 -2.90
N ASP A 456 -9.34 26.02 -2.96
CA ASP A 456 -10.18 26.37 -1.81
C ASP A 456 -9.99 25.38 -0.66
N ALA A 457 -9.82 24.07 -0.96
CA ALA A 457 -9.49 23.07 0.05
C ALA A 457 -8.10 23.30 0.65
N VAL A 458 -7.11 23.57 -0.21
CA VAL A 458 -5.73 23.89 0.18
C VAL A 458 -5.66 25.16 1.00
N GLN A 459 -6.37 26.23 0.63
CA GLN A 459 -6.42 27.48 1.40
C GLN A 459 -7.17 27.33 2.73
N SER A 460 -8.26 26.55 2.74
CA SER A 460 -8.97 26.18 3.96
C SER A 460 -8.06 25.41 4.93
N ASP A 461 -7.25 24.51 4.41
CA ASP A 461 -6.33 23.68 5.19
C ASP A 461 -5.04 24.44 5.56
N ALA A 462 -4.56 25.34 4.73
CA ALA A 462 -3.45 26.25 5.05
C ALA A 462 -3.80 27.19 6.21
N LYS A 463 -5.04 27.66 6.29
CA LYS A 463 -5.56 28.39 7.47
C LYS A 463 -5.55 27.51 8.72
N SER A 464 -5.73 26.19 8.60
CA SER A 464 -5.65 25.21 9.70
C SER A 464 -4.22 24.75 10.04
N ARG A 465 -3.19 25.20 9.30
CA ARG A 465 -1.77 24.79 9.38
C ARG A 465 -1.53 23.27 9.12
N LEU A 466 -2.38 22.60 8.37
CA LEU A 466 -2.28 21.17 8.06
C LEU A 466 -1.57 20.90 6.73
N PHE A 467 -1.43 21.89 5.90
CA PHE A 467 -0.99 21.83 4.52
C PHE A 467 0.34 21.10 4.22
N PRO A 468 1.45 21.33 4.97
CA PRO A 468 2.75 20.76 4.59
C PRO A 468 2.84 19.23 4.66
N TRP A 469 1.94 18.59 5.39
CA TRP A 469 2.02 17.17 5.74
C TRP A 469 1.09 16.28 4.93
N VAL A 470 0.01 16.82 4.44
CA VAL A 470 -1.00 16.08 3.70
C VAL A 470 -0.55 15.80 2.26
N TRP A 471 0.27 16.69 1.69
CA TRP A 471 0.78 16.55 0.33
C TRP A 471 2.01 15.64 0.20
N ARG A 472 2.81 15.51 1.26
CA ARG A 472 4.02 14.71 1.21
C ARG A 472 3.80 13.26 0.76
N PRO A 473 2.78 12.53 1.26
CA PRO A 473 2.48 11.19 0.76
C PRO A 473 1.99 11.15 -0.69
N VAL A 474 1.26 12.18 -1.13
CA VAL A 474 0.68 12.24 -2.48
C VAL A 474 1.73 12.55 -3.53
N ILE A 475 2.64 13.49 -3.23
CA ILE A 475 3.67 13.95 -4.17
C ILE A 475 4.87 13.00 -4.18
N LEU A 476 5.27 12.44 -3.03
CA LEU A 476 6.47 11.62 -2.89
C LEU A 476 6.21 10.11 -2.93
N GLY A 477 4.97 9.64 -3.12
CA GLY A 477 4.65 8.22 -3.21
C GLY A 477 4.82 7.45 -1.89
N GLU A 478 4.73 8.13 -0.74
CA GLU A 478 4.77 7.53 0.60
C GLU A 478 3.44 6.87 0.99
#